data_c490439bf2eec50d634b1e5481be7fa7
#
_entry.id   c490439bf2eec50d634b1e5481be7fa7
#
_cell.length_a   1.000
_cell.length_b   1.000
_cell.length_c   1.000
_cell.angle_alpha   90.00
_cell.angle_beta   90.00
_cell.angle_gamma   90.00
#
_symmetry.space_group_name_H-M   'P 1'
#
loop_
_entity.id
_entity.type
_entity.pdbx_description
1 polymer ?
#
loop_
_entity_poly.entity_id
_entity_poly.type
_entity_poly.pdbx_seq_one_letter_code
_entity_poly.pdbx_strand_id
1 'polypeptide(L)'
;MVGKGGHVDLFSGLALAAEPIALDTNRLHYQEVTVRSTHGSTAEDCRQALELVASGGLRLGDLVAGRYPLSRIQEAFHALERRETGKVVLEPSEAGQ
;
A
#
# COMPACT_ATOMS: atom_id res chain seq x y z
N MET A 1 2.14 -13.72 -9.96
CA MET A 1 3.52 -14.06 -10.31
C MET A 1 3.96 -13.27 -11.51
N VAL A 2 5.24 -12.88 -11.54
CA VAL A 2 5.81 -12.10 -12.63
C VAL A 2 6.07 -12.99 -13.84
N GLY A 3 5.62 -12.56 -15.01
CA GLY A 3 5.92 -13.22 -16.28
C GLY A 3 7.29 -12.83 -16.84
N LYS A 4 7.68 -13.44 -17.96
CA LYS A 4 8.91 -13.10 -18.64
C LYS A 4 8.94 -11.63 -19.04
N GLY A 5 10.05 -10.94 -18.77
CA GLY A 5 10.21 -9.51 -19.02
C GLY A 5 9.45 -8.60 -18.06
N GLY A 6 8.85 -9.17 -17.02
CA GLY A 6 8.07 -8.42 -16.04
C GLY A 6 8.90 -7.62 -15.04
N HIS A 7 8.22 -6.85 -14.22
CA HIS A 7 8.84 -5.99 -13.21
C HIS A 7 8.31 -6.32 -11.82
N VAL A 8 9.21 -6.35 -10.85
CA VAL A 8 8.89 -6.46 -9.42
C VAL A 8 9.33 -5.16 -8.77
N ASP A 9 8.41 -4.48 -8.11
CA ASP A 9 8.70 -3.31 -7.31
C ASP A 9 8.67 -3.66 -5.83
N LEU A 10 9.79 -3.39 -5.14
CA LEU A 10 9.88 -3.56 -3.70
C LEU A 10 9.28 -2.32 -3.04
N PHE A 11 8.01 -2.42 -2.73
CA PHE A 11 7.22 -1.35 -2.14
C PHE A 11 7.33 -1.38 -0.61
N SER A 12 7.60 -0.21 -0.03
CA SER A 12 7.72 -0.03 1.40
C SER A 12 8.95 -0.71 2.04
N GLY A 13 9.29 -0.27 3.24
CA GLY A 13 10.35 -0.87 4.05
C GLY A 13 9.81 -1.91 5.02
N LEU A 14 10.70 -2.75 5.50
CA LEU A 14 10.44 -3.69 6.59
C LEU A 14 10.98 -3.14 7.90
N ALA A 15 10.62 -3.77 9.01
CA ALA A 15 11.20 -3.45 10.31
C ALA A 15 12.72 -3.65 10.26
N LEU A 16 13.46 -2.82 11.01
CA LEU A 16 14.93 -2.87 11.02
C LEU A 16 15.51 -4.24 11.39
N ALA A 17 14.76 -5.02 12.15
CA ALA A 17 15.15 -6.37 12.54
C ALA A 17 14.73 -7.45 11.55
N ALA A 18 14.13 -7.07 10.42
CA ALA A 18 13.72 -8.06 9.40
C ALA A 18 14.95 -8.67 8.72
N GLU A 19 14.90 -9.97 8.52
CA GLU A 19 15.95 -10.69 7.81
C GLU A 19 15.93 -10.35 6.31
N PRO A 20 17.10 -10.26 5.68
CA PRO A 20 17.16 -10.16 4.22
C PRO A 20 16.46 -11.32 3.53
N ILE A 21 15.87 -11.08 2.38
CA ILE A 21 15.27 -12.12 1.56
C ILE A 21 16.27 -12.63 0.51
N ALA A 22 16.22 -13.93 0.25
CA ALA A 22 16.98 -14.53 -0.84
C ALA A 22 16.22 -14.38 -2.16
N LEU A 23 16.94 -14.09 -3.24
CA LEU A 23 16.40 -14.03 -4.59
C LEU A 23 17.00 -15.16 -5.41
N ASP A 24 16.16 -15.87 -6.17
CA ASP A 24 16.60 -16.84 -7.16
C ASP A 24 17.10 -16.10 -8.41
N THR A 25 18.41 -15.88 -8.44
CA THR A 25 19.04 -15.10 -9.50
C THR A 25 18.98 -15.78 -10.87
N ASN A 26 18.98 -17.11 -10.92
CA ASN A 26 18.80 -17.83 -12.17
C ASN A 26 17.41 -17.59 -12.77
N ARG A 27 16.38 -17.63 -11.92
CA ARG A 27 15.02 -17.36 -12.36
C ARG A 27 14.88 -15.92 -12.87
N LEU A 28 15.45 -14.96 -12.15
CA LEU A 28 15.46 -13.56 -12.59
C LEU A 28 16.16 -13.40 -13.94
N HIS A 29 17.33 -14.05 -14.09
CA HIS A 29 18.12 -13.97 -15.31
C HIS A 29 17.40 -14.56 -16.53
N TYR A 30 16.94 -15.82 -16.43
CA TYR A 30 16.32 -16.51 -17.55
C TYR A 30 14.91 -16.00 -17.90
N GLN A 31 14.23 -15.38 -16.95
CA GLN A 31 12.93 -14.77 -17.19
C GLN A 31 13.04 -13.27 -17.52
N GLU A 32 14.24 -12.74 -17.59
CA GLU A 32 14.49 -11.31 -17.87
C GLU A 32 13.69 -10.37 -16.96
N VAL A 33 13.59 -10.69 -15.67
CA VAL A 33 12.82 -9.94 -14.68
C VAL A 33 13.64 -8.77 -14.16
N THR A 34 13.02 -7.60 -14.10
CA THR A 34 13.57 -6.41 -13.46
C THR A 34 13.08 -6.33 -12.02
N VAL A 35 14.00 -6.21 -11.07
CA VAL A 35 13.68 -5.93 -9.66
C VAL A 35 14.13 -4.51 -9.37
N ARG A 36 13.23 -3.71 -8.83
CA ARG A 36 13.50 -2.30 -8.49
C ARG A 36 12.79 -1.92 -7.20
N SER A 37 13.10 -0.76 -6.69
CA SER A 37 12.41 -0.21 -5.54
C SER A 37 12.14 1.28 -5.75
N THR A 38 11.15 1.78 -5.03
CA THR A 38 10.78 3.18 -5.02
C THR A 38 10.65 3.67 -3.57
N HIS A 39 10.88 4.95 -3.36
CA HIS A 39 10.73 5.55 -2.03
C HIS A 39 10.23 6.99 -2.13
N GLY A 40 9.23 7.28 -1.32
CA GLY A 40 8.65 8.61 -1.22
C GLY A 40 7.82 9.03 -2.43
N SER A 41 7.30 10.23 -2.37
CA SER A 41 6.52 10.85 -3.42
C SER A 41 6.68 12.37 -3.36
N THR A 42 6.48 13.02 -4.50
CA THR A 42 6.47 14.48 -4.59
C THR A 42 5.05 15.02 -4.43
N ALA A 43 4.92 16.33 -4.24
CA ALA A 43 3.61 16.98 -4.25
C ALA A 43 2.89 16.79 -5.60
N GLU A 44 3.65 16.77 -6.69
CA GLU A 44 3.10 16.52 -8.02
C GLU A 44 2.56 15.10 -8.17
N ASP A 45 3.26 14.10 -7.64
CA ASP A 45 2.77 12.71 -7.63
C ASP A 45 1.44 12.61 -6.90
N CYS A 46 1.32 13.27 -5.75
CA CYS A 46 0.07 13.31 -4.97
C CYS A 46 -1.06 14.00 -5.75
N ARG A 47 -0.75 15.11 -6.43
CA ARG A 47 -1.72 15.84 -7.26
C ARG A 47 -2.26 14.95 -8.38
N GLN A 48 -1.37 14.29 -9.10
CA GLN A 48 -1.74 13.37 -10.18
C GLN A 48 -2.57 12.19 -9.68
N ALA A 49 -2.22 11.62 -8.52
CA ALA A 49 -2.98 10.55 -7.90
C ALA A 49 -4.41 11.02 -7.55
N LEU A 50 -4.55 12.20 -6.96
CA LEU A 50 -5.86 12.77 -6.65
C LEU A 50 -6.70 13.04 -7.89
N GLU A 51 -6.10 13.56 -8.96
CA GLU A 51 -6.79 13.77 -10.24
C GLU A 51 -7.29 12.46 -10.83
N LEU A 52 -6.49 11.42 -10.76
CA LEU A 52 -6.84 10.10 -11.27
C LEU A 52 -8.04 9.50 -10.50
N VAL A 53 -8.08 9.68 -9.19
CA VAL A 53 -9.22 9.26 -8.37
C VAL A 53 -10.45 10.13 -8.66
N ALA A 54 -10.29 11.45 -8.70
CA ALA A 54 -11.39 12.39 -8.93
C ALA A 54 -12.05 12.21 -10.30
N SER A 55 -11.29 11.85 -11.32
CA SER A 55 -11.79 11.60 -12.68
C SER A 55 -12.50 10.24 -12.84
N GLY A 56 -12.47 9.39 -11.81
CA GLY A 56 -13.01 8.03 -11.87
C GLY A 56 -12.08 7.00 -12.51
N GLY A 57 -10.83 7.37 -12.81
CA GLY A 57 -9.83 6.45 -13.36
C GLY A 57 -9.40 5.36 -12.39
N LEU A 58 -9.53 5.63 -11.09
CA LEU A 58 -9.30 4.66 -10.03
C LEU A 58 -10.45 4.69 -9.03
N ARG A 59 -10.91 3.52 -8.66
CA ARG A 59 -11.92 3.35 -7.60
C ARG A 59 -11.24 2.79 -6.36
N LEU A 60 -10.94 3.66 -5.41
CA LEU A 60 -10.25 3.28 -4.18
C LEU A 60 -11.21 2.95 -3.03
N GLY A 61 -12.50 3.26 -3.17
CA GLY A 61 -13.49 2.98 -2.13
C GLY A 61 -13.54 1.52 -1.70
N ASP A 62 -13.34 0.62 -2.64
CA ASP A 62 -13.35 -0.83 -2.39
C ASP A 62 -12.14 -1.29 -1.54
N LEU A 63 -11.11 -0.46 -1.43
CA LEU A 63 -9.93 -0.72 -0.60
C LEU A 63 -10.12 -0.28 0.85
N VAL A 64 -11.15 0.53 1.13
CA VAL A 64 -11.46 0.96 2.50
C VAL A 64 -12.28 -0.14 3.17
N ALA A 65 -11.64 -0.83 4.08
CA ALA A 65 -12.23 -1.97 4.77
C ALA A 65 -13.06 -1.58 6.01
N GLY A 66 -12.79 -0.42 6.57
CA GLY A 66 -13.53 0.07 7.74
C GLY A 66 -13.37 1.55 7.95
N ARG A 67 -14.39 2.16 8.55
CA ARG A 67 -14.41 3.55 9.00
C ARG A 67 -14.71 3.57 10.49
N TYR A 68 -13.91 4.33 11.23
CA TYR A 68 -14.04 4.42 12.68
C TYR A 68 -14.00 5.88 13.10
N PRO A 69 -14.84 6.30 14.05
CA PRO A 69 -14.67 7.60 14.68
C PRO A 69 -13.35 7.62 15.46
N LEU A 70 -12.78 8.78 15.66
CA LEU A 70 -11.52 8.91 16.40
C LEU A 70 -11.61 8.33 17.81
N SER A 71 -12.79 8.38 18.45
CA SER A 71 -13.03 7.80 19.75
C SER A 71 -12.82 6.28 19.81
N ARG A 72 -12.88 5.61 18.68
CA ARG A 72 -12.68 4.15 18.55
C ARG A 72 -11.37 3.78 17.87
N ILE A 73 -10.35 4.62 18.01
CA ILE A 73 -9.04 4.42 17.35
C ILE A 73 -8.39 3.08 17.71
N GLN A 74 -8.57 2.59 18.94
CA GLN A 74 -8.00 1.31 19.36
C GLN A 74 -8.58 0.14 18.57
N GLU A 75 -9.88 0.17 18.31
CA GLU A 75 -10.53 -0.84 17.48
C GLU A 75 -10.01 -0.83 16.05
N ALA A 76 -9.76 0.36 15.50
CA ALA A 76 -9.17 0.52 14.17
C ALA A 76 -7.78 -0.13 14.09
N PHE A 77 -6.92 0.08 15.09
CA PHE A 77 -5.60 -0.55 15.15
C PHE A 77 -5.71 -2.07 15.28
N HIS A 78 -6.62 -2.58 16.12
CA HIS A 78 -6.83 -4.02 16.25
C HIS A 78 -7.31 -4.64 14.92
N ALA A 79 -8.14 -3.95 14.16
CA ALA A 79 -8.57 -4.41 12.84
C ALA A 79 -7.39 -4.55 11.87
N LEU A 80 -6.45 -3.60 11.90
CA LEU A 80 -5.22 -3.67 11.10
C LEU A 80 -4.30 -4.81 11.52
N GLU A 81 -4.15 -5.02 12.83
CA GLU A 81 -3.29 -6.10 13.35
C GLU A 81 -3.78 -7.49 12.93
N ARG A 82 -5.08 -7.69 12.85
CA ARG A 82 -5.66 -8.95 12.38
C ARG A 82 -5.44 -9.23 10.89
N ARG A 83 -4.95 -8.26 10.13
CA ARG A 83 -4.71 -8.35 8.68
C ARG A 83 -5.92 -8.83 7.86
N GLU A 84 -7.11 -8.66 8.38
CA GLU A 84 -8.35 -9.06 7.71
C GLU A 84 -8.88 -8.00 6.76
N THR A 85 -8.21 -6.85 6.74
CA THR A 85 -8.74 -5.65 6.12
C THR A 85 -7.70 -4.94 5.24
N GLY A 86 -8.17 -4.18 4.27
CA GLY A 86 -7.37 -3.23 3.50
C GLY A 86 -7.09 -1.95 4.30
N LYS A 87 -7.45 -0.81 3.76
CA LYS A 87 -7.28 0.49 4.42
C LYS A 87 -8.37 0.75 5.46
N VAL A 88 -7.97 1.29 6.60
CA VAL A 88 -8.87 1.75 7.65
C VAL A 88 -8.83 3.28 7.69
N VAL A 89 -9.98 3.91 7.74
CA VAL A 89 -10.13 5.36 7.80
C VAL A 89 -10.63 5.78 9.18
N LEU A 90 -9.98 6.78 9.74
CA LEU A 90 -10.47 7.46 10.95
C LEU A 90 -11.18 8.74 10.56
N GLU A 91 -12.32 8.99 11.17
CA GLU A 91 -13.16 10.16 10.90
C GLU A 91 -13.16 11.08 12.13
N PRO A 92 -12.25 12.07 12.20
CA PRO A 92 -12.14 12.94 13.38
C PRO A 92 -13.32 13.87 13.57
N SER A 93 -13.99 14.22 12.48
CA SER A 93 -15.09 15.23 12.52
C SER A 93 -16.31 14.77 13.30
N GLU A 94 -16.50 13.48 13.46
CA GLU A 94 -17.60 12.93 14.27
C GLU A 94 -17.45 13.27 15.76
N ALA A 95 -16.22 13.45 16.24
CA ALA A 95 -15.95 13.79 17.63
C ALA A 95 -16.39 15.21 18.02
N GLY A 96 -16.65 16.09 17.05
CA GLY A 96 -17.11 17.44 17.26
C GLY A 96 -18.63 17.61 17.35
N GLN A 97 -19.35 16.53 17.27
CA GLN A 97 -20.81 16.53 17.28
C GLN A 97 -21.37 16.44 18.70
#